data_cb8ab43764a92a27a018ad1d8115c099
#
_entry.id   cb8ab43764a92a27a018ad1d8115c099
#
_cell.length_a   1.000
_cell.length_b   1.000
_cell.length_c   1.000
_cell.angle_alpha   90.00
_cell.angle_beta   90.00
_cell.angle_gamma   90.00
#
_symmetry.space_group_name_H-M   'P 1'
#
loop_
_entity.id
_entity.type
_entity.pdbx_description
1 polymer ?
#
loop_
_entity_poly.entity_id
_entity_poly.type
_entity_poly.pdbx_seq_one_letter_code
_entity_poly.pdbx_strand_id
1 'polypeptide(L)'
;MNAVITFLEKRVDIAKLNALEVFGRAGDWHTTVYANRVKSLQVWEIDKKWKNILKKNLPNAKIKILDSIKTIVENLEPSKFDLIVIDNPMTTFGTKKEPNLYCEHFDFIKNIGNIIDKEAIIIFNINKNPFNYDEFPEWKKRREKFYGRKRTSKLSPRFLIKFYKKLFLKNGYKTVFQKLFRREEHLDYFVFFLRKN
;
A
#
# COMPACT_ATOMS: atom_id res chain seq x y z
N MET A 1 -11.34 6.52 0.43
CA MET A 1 -10.77 6.34 1.81
C MET A 1 -11.83 6.50 2.91
N ASN A 2 -12.70 7.51 2.93
CA ASN A 2 -13.72 7.69 3.99
C ASN A 2 -14.48 6.40 4.35
N ALA A 3 -15.07 5.71 3.36
CA ALA A 3 -15.80 4.45 3.61
C ALA A 3 -14.92 3.36 4.23
N VAL A 4 -13.63 3.33 3.92
CA VAL A 4 -12.66 2.39 4.49
C VAL A 4 -12.45 2.70 5.96
N ILE A 5 -12.18 3.96 6.29
CA ILE A 5 -11.93 4.38 7.68
C ILE A 5 -13.18 4.19 8.55
N THR A 6 -14.36 4.60 8.07
CA THR A 6 -15.63 4.35 8.79
C THR A 6 -15.88 2.86 9.03
N PHE A 7 -15.52 2.00 8.08
CA PHE A 7 -15.62 0.56 8.26
C PHE A 7 -14.66 0.03 9.33
N LEU A 8 -13.44 0.56 9.38
CA LEU A 8 -12.45 0.16 10.38
C LEU A 8 -12.84 0.60 11.79
N GLU A 9 -13.31 1.83 11.97
CA GLU A 9 -13.72 2.37 13.27
C GLU A 9 -14.83 1.59 13.96
N LYS A 10 -15.64 0.88 13.17
CA LYS A 10 -16.65 -0.05 13.72
C LYS A 10 -16.05 -1.36 14.26
N ARG A 11 -14.76 -1.61 14.10
CA ARG A 11 -14.09 -2.90 14.38
C ARG A 11 -12.85 -2.79 15.22
N VAL A 12 -12.16 -1.66 15.11
CA VAL A 12 -10.91 -1.40 15.80
C VAL A 12 -10.87 0.05 16.26
N ASP A 13 -10.20 0.29 17.37
CA ASP A 13 -9.93 1.64 17.84
C ASP A 13 -8.72 2.20 17.08
N ILE A 14 -8.99 2.92 15.98
CA ILE A 14 -7.93 3.45 15.12
C ILE A 14 -7.07 4.49 15.84
N ALA A 15 -7.58 5.13 16.91
CA ALA A 15 -6.82 6.12 17.68
C ALA A 15 -5.65 5.48 18.46
N LYS A 16 -5.60 4.16 18.55
CA LYS A 16 -4.49 3.41 19.15
C LYS A 16 -3.44 2.94 18.16
N LEU A 17 -3.69 3.07 16.85
CA LEU A 17 -2.84 2.50 15.82
C LEU A 17 -1.68 3.42 15.43
N ASN A 18 -0.49 2.85 15.32
CA ASN A 18 0.65 3.48 14.68
C ASN A 18 0.56 3.23 13.18
N ALA A 19 0.35 4.31 12.42
CA ALA A 19 0.10 4.23 10.98
C ALA A 19 1.35 4.54 10.15
N LEU A 20 1.46 3.87 9.02
CA LEU A 20 2.42 4.16 7.96
C LEU A 20 1.66 4.47 6.67
N GLU A 21 1.91 5.62 6.08
CA GLU A 21 1.56 5.94 4.69
C GLU A 21 2.78 5.71 3.81
N VAL A 22 2.64 4.86 2.80
CA VAL A 22 3.68 4.59 1.81
C VAL A 22 3.38 5.36 0.53
N PHE A 23 4.39 5.99 -0.06
CA PHE A 23 4.27 6.85 -1.25
C PHE A 23 3.45 8.13 -0.99
N GLY A 24 3.82 8.88 0.04
CA GLY A 24 3.02 9.97 0.60
C GLY A 24 2.73 11.15 -0.32
N ARG A 25 3.52 11.40 -1.37
CA ARG A 25 3.39 12.52 -2.30
C ARG A 25 3.17 13.84 -1.54
N ALA A 26 2.08 14.57 -1.85
CA ALA A 26 1.74 15.81 -1.16
C ALA A 26 1.00 15.59 0.18
N GLY A 27 0.49 14.39 0.45
CA GLY A 27 -0.28 14.09 1.67
C GLY A 27 -1.61 14.85 1.79
N ASP A 28 -2.12 15.37 0.68
CA ASP A 28 -3.27 16.27 0.63
C ASP A 28 -4.59 15.58 0.23
N TRP A 29 -4.53 14.30 -0.01
CA TRP A 29 -5.68 13.57 -0.52
C TRP A 29 -6.22 12.55 0.50
N HIS A 30 -5.96 11.26 0.29
CA HIS A 30 -6.54 10.19 1.11
C HIS A 30 -5.97 10.14 2.52
N THR A 31 -4.74 10.55 2.70
CA THR A 31 -4.04 10.56 3.99
C THR A 31 -4.72 11.49 4.99
N THR A 32 -5.24 12.62 4.55
CA THR A 32 -5.95 13.59 5.41
C THR A 32 -7.17 13.00 6.10
N VAL A 33 -7.78 11.97 5.52
CA VAL A 33 -8.97 11.31 6.07
C VAL A 33 -8.71 10.64 7.43
N TYR A 34 -7.48 10.16 7.67
CA TYR A 34 -7.16 9.40 8.88
C TYR A 34 -5.96 9.94 9.67
N ALA A 35 -5.19 10.86 9.10
CA ALA A 35 -3.95 11.35 9.69
C ALA A 35 -4.10 11.85 11.15
N ASN A 36 -5.18 12.56 11.45
CA ASN A 36 -5.46 13.09 12.78
C ASN A 36 -6.33 12.15 13.65
N ARG A 37 -6.60 10.95 13.18
CA ARG A 37 -7.47 9.96 13.85
C ARG A 37 -6.69 8.77 14.39
N VAL A 38 -5.44 8.62 13.98
CA VAL A 38 -4.53 7.56 14.43
C VAL A 38 -3.62 8.06 15.55
N LYS A 39 -3.06 7.14 16.33
CA LYS A 39 -2.13 7.46 17.42
C LYS A 39 -0.89 8.18 16.92
N SER A 40 -0.32 7.69 15.84
CA SER A 40 0.84 8.29 15.19
C SER A 40 0.81 7.99 13.70
N LEU A 41 1.37 8.87 12.89
CA LEU A 41 1.52 8.69 11.46
C LEU A 41 2.98 8.89 11.05
N GLN A 42 3.54 7.91 10.37
CA GLN A 42 4.79 8.06 9.63
C GLN A 42 4.47 8.04 8.13
N VAL A 43 5.13 8.91 7.38
CA VAL A 43 4.94 9.02 5.92
C VAL A 43 6.28 8.81 5.24
N TRP A 44 6.31 7.91 4.24
CA TRP A 44 7.47 7.66 3.40
C TRP A 44 7.26 8.24 2.00
N GLU A 45 8.24 9.01 1.56
CA GLU A 45 8.24 9.62 0.23
C GLU A 45 9.67 9.62 -0.33
N ILE A 46 9.82 9.24 -1.60
CA ILE A 46 11.13 9.19 -2.25
C ILE A 46 11.58 10.55 -2.78
N ASP A 47 10.63 11.36 -3.23
CA ASP A 47 10.91 12.64 -3.88
C ASP A 47 10.97 13.80 -2.86
N LYS A 48 12.18 14.32 -2.67
CA LYS A 48 12.46 15.41 -1.72
C LYS A 48 11.61 16.67 -1.95
N LYS A 49 11.12 16.91 -3.17
CA LYS A 49 10.29 18.08 -3.48
C LYS A 49 9.00 18.12 -2.67
N TRP A 50 8.47 16.96 -2.28
CA TRP A 50 7.23 16.86 -1.50
C TRP A 50 7.41 17.12 -0.01
N LYS A 51 8.64 17.15 0.50
CA LYS A 51 8.91 17.22 1.94
C LYS A 51 8.22 18.40 2.64
N ASN A 52 8.32 19.59 2.06
CA ASN A 52 7.75 20.80 2.67
C ASN A 52 6.21 20.83 2.59
N ILE A 53 5.67 20.35 1.47
CA ILE A 53 4.22 20.23 1.27
C ILE A 53 3.64 19.20 2.24
N LEU A 54 4.29 18.04 2.37
CA LEU A 54 3.92 17.01 3.35
C LEU A 54 3.90 17.55 4.78
N LYS A 55 4.94 18.30 5.18
CA LYS A 55 4.97 18.93 6.52
C LYS A 55 3.84 19.93 6.72
N LYS A 56 3.46 20.68 5.69
CA LYS A 56 2.34 21.62 5.75
C LYS A 56 1.01 20.90 5.89
N ASN A 57 0.78 19.87 5.07
CA ASN A 57 -0.50 19.14 5.01
C ASN A 57 -0.68 18.14 6.16
N LEU A 58 0.42 17.61 6.68
CA LEU A 58 0.45 16.61 7.75
C LEU A 58 1.41 17.03 8.87
N PRO A 59 1.11 18.11 9.60
CA PRO A 59 2.04 18.73 10.56
C PRO A 59 2.44 17.80 11.70
N ASN A 60 1.57 16.86 12.08
CA ASN A 60 1.80 15.92 13.16
C ASN A 60 2.45 14.59 12.68
N ALA A 61 2.69 14.44 11.38
CA ALA A 61 3.28 13.22 10.85
C ALA A 61 4.81 13.25 10.89
N LYS A 62 5.42 12.09 11.15
CA LYS A 62 6.86 11.88 10.99
C LYS A 62 7.16 11.60 9.52
N ILE A 63 7.72 12.57 8.81
CA ILE A 63 8.04 12.45 7.39
C ILE A 63 9.46 11.94 7.21
N LYS A 64 9.61 10.83 6.48
CA LYS A 64 10.89 10.27 6.05
C LYS A 64 11.01 10.34 4.53
N ILE A 65 12.07 10.96 4.05
CA ILE A 65 12.42 10.95 2.62
C ILE A 65 13.34 9.76 2.38
N LEU A 66 12.80 8.72 1.77
CA LEU A 66 13.50 7.44 1.55
C LEU A 66 12.83 6.65 0.41
N ASP A 67 13.57 5.69 -0.13
CA ASP A 67 13.03 4.66 -1.03
C ASP A 67 12.32 3.59 -0.19
N SER A 68 10.99 3.58 -0.25
CA SER A 68 10.15 2.65 0.53
C SER A 68 10.36 1.19 0.13
N ILE A 69 10.62 0.91 -1.13
CA ILE A 69 10.86 -0.46 -1.61
C ILE A 69 12.21 -0.96 -1.10
N LYS A 70 13.27 -0.17 -1.27
CA LYS A 70 14.59 -0.50 -0.72
C LYS A 70 14.52 -0.69 0.80
N THR A 71 13.87 0.23 1.49
CA THR A 71 13.76 0.22 2.96
C THR A 71 13.10 -1.07 3.46
N ILE A 72 12.01 -1.51 2.84
CA ILE A 72 11.31 -2.71 3.31
C ILE A 72 12.02 -3.99 2.89
N VAL A 73 12.60 -4.05 1.69
CA VAL A 73 13.32 -5.23 1.19
C VAL A 73 14.59 -5.49 2.00
N GLU A 74 15.35 -4.44 2.31
CA GLU A 74 16.59 -4.51 3.09
C GLU A 74 16.35 -4.47 4.62
N ASN A 75 15.08 -4.42 5.06
CA ASN A 75 14.68 -4.38 6.47
C ASN A 75 15.35 -3.24 7.26
N LEU A 76 15.38 -2.05 6.69
CA LEU A 76 16.06 -0.89 7.27
C LEU A 76 15.19 -0.09 8.26
N GLU A 77 13.90 -0.40 8.39
CA GLU A 77 12.98 0.28 9.30
C GLU A 77 12.79 -0.55 10.58
N PRO A 78 13.23 -0.07 11.73
CA PRO A 78 13.07 -0.80 12.99
C PRO A 78 11.65 -0.68 13.56
N SER A 79 10.90 0.34 13.16
CA SER A 79 9.54 0.57 13.66
C SER A 79 8.57 -0.47 13.12
N LYS A 80 7.56 -0.83 13.94
CA LYS A 80 6.44 -1.67 13.53
C LYS A 80 5.17 -0.82 13.48
N PHE A 81 4.27 -1.21 12.58
CA PHE A 81 3.05 -0.46 12.31
C PHE A 81 1.82 -1.36 12.41
N ASP A 82 0.74 -0.77 12.92
CA ASP A 82 -0.54 -1.43 13.13
C ASP A 82 -1.51 -1.15 11.97
N LEU A 83 -1.30 -0.03 11.25
CA LEU A 83 -2.04 0.36 10.06
C LEU A 83 -1.06 0.75 8.96
N ILE A 84 -1.11 0.08 7.82
CA ILE A 84 -0.24 0.36 6.68
C ILE A 84 -1.12 0.71 5.48
N VAL A 85 -0.92 1.89 4.93
CA VAL A 85 -1.64 2.38 3.75
C VAL A 85 -0.67 2.51 2.59
N ILE A 86 -0.99 1.82 1.49
CA ILE A 86 -0.22 1.81 0.26
C ILE A 86 -1.15 2.30 -0.85
N ASP A 87 -1.44 3.59 -0.83
CA ASP A 87 -2.30 4.21 -1.83
C ASP A 87 -1.48 4.72 -3.00
N ASN A 88 -1.11 3.80 -3.84
CA ASN A 88 -0.32 4.07 -5.01
C ASN A 88 -1.20 4.20 -6.24
N PRO A 89 -1.11 5.32 -6.96
CA PRO A 89 -1.88 5.53 -8.18
C PRO A 89 -1.50 4.61 -9.35
N MET A 90 -0.53 3.71 -9.17
CA MET A 90 -0.03 2.81 -10.23
C MET A 90 0.37 3.57 -11.51
N THR A 91 0.94 4.73 -11.33
CA THR A 91 1.54 5.50 -12.40
C THR A 91 2.97 5.05 -12.60
N THR A 92 3.43 5.12 -13.82
CA THR A 92 4.86 5.07 -14.11
C THR A 92 5.52 6.23 -13.40
N PHE A 93 6.45 5.93 -12.50
CA PHE A 93 7.29 6.92 -11.87
C PHE A 93 8.61 6.97 -12.64
N GLY A 94 9.06 8.17 -13.00
CA GLY A 94 10.31 8.35 -13.71
C GLY A 94 10.17 9.06 -15.06
N THR A 95 11.29 9.24 -15.72
CA THR A 95 11.36 9.83 -17.06
C THR A 95 11.12 8.76 -18.12
N LYS A 96 10.86 9.17 -19.38
CA LYS A 96 10.81 8.25 -20.53
C LYS A 96 12.11 7.43 -20.70
N LYS A 97 13.21 7.87 -20.08
CA LYS A 97 14.53 7.20 -20.11
C LYS A 97 14.71 6.15 -19.02
N GLU A 98 13.93 6.22 -17.95
CA GLU A 98 13.97 5.25 -16.83
C GLU A 98 12.55 4.75 -16.52
N PRO A 99 11.95 3.93 -17.39
CA PRO A 99 10.57 3.48 -17.26
C PRO A 99 10.37 2.44 -16.15
N ASN A 100 11.38 2.15 -15.34
CA ASN A 100 11.40 1.03 -14.39
C ASN A 100 10.90 1.36 -12.99
N LEU A 101 10.51 2.60 -12.76
CA LEU A 101 10.03 3.03 -11.46
C LEU A 101 8.50 2.88 -11.40
N TYR A 102 8.05 1.65 -11.44
CA TYR A 102 6.63 1.34 -11.25
C TYR A 102 6.31 1.32 -9.77
N CYS A 103 5.44 2.21 -9.39
CA CYS A 103 4.90 2.24 -8.05
C CYS A 103 3.92 1.07 -7.78
N GLU A 104 4.30 -0.16 -8.04
CA GLU A 104 3.51 -1.31 -7.66
C GLU A 104 3.90 -1.77 -6.26
N HIS A 105 2.91 -2.13 -5.47
CA HIS A 105 3.08 -2.59 -4.10
C HIS A 105 3.72 -3.99 -3.96
N PHE A 106 4.11 -4.62 -5.05
CA PHE A 106 4.48 -6.04 -5.10
C PHE A 106 5.60 -6.43 -4.15
N ASP A 107 6.74 -5.76 -4.25
CA ASP A 107 7.88 -6.09 -3.40
C ASP A 107 7.66 -5.58 -1.97
N PHE A 108 6.87 -4.51 -1.82
CA PHE A 108 6.45 -4.05 -0.50
C PHE A 108 5.60 -5.09 0.22
N ILE A 109 4.54 -5.59 -0.41
CA ILE A 109 3.65 -6.60 0.18
C ILE A 109 4.36 -7.93 0.46
N LYS A 110 5.31 -8.34 -0.39
CA LYS A 110 6.10 -9.56 -0.14
C LYS A 110 6.93 -9.49 1.14
N ASN A 111 7.38 -8.30 1.50
CA ASN A 111 8.25 -8.07 2.65
C ASN A 111 7.52 -7.38 3.81
N ILE A 112 6.19 -7.35 3.79
CA ILE A 112 5.36 -6.63 4.76
C ILE A 112 5.64 -7.08 6.21
N GLY A 113 6.03 -8.32 6.42
CA GLY A 113 6.40 -8.88 7.72
C GLY A 113 7.58 -8.16 8.40
N ASN A 114 8.41 -7.45 7.63
CA ASN A 114 9.53 -6.69 8.18
C ASN A 114 9.08 -5.47 9.00
N ILE A 115 7.85 -5.00 8.82
CA ILE A 115 7.31 -3.82 9.49
C ILE A 115 6.00 -4.07 10.26
N ILE A 116 5.58 -5.32 10.39
CA ILE A 116 4.46 -5.76 11.23
C ILE A 116 5.01 -6.56 12.41
N ASP A 117 4.39 -6.42 13.59
CA ASP A 117 4.70 -7.30 14.72
C ASP A 117 3.67 -8.44 14.82
N LYS A 118 2.65 -8.29 15.66
CA LYS A 118 1.67 -9.35 15.94
C LYS A 118 0.47 -9.30 15.00
N GLU A 119 -0.01 -8.10 14.74
CA GLU A 119 -1.16 -7.89 13.87
C GLU A 119 -1.08 -6.52 13.19
N ALA A 120 -1.70 -6.38 12.03
CA ALA A 120 -1.82 -5.11 11.34
C ALA A 120 -2.99 -5.10 10.35
N ILE A 121 -3.46 -3.89 10.07
CA ILE A 121 -4.40 -3.61 8.99
C ILE A 121 -3.61 -3.08 7.80
N ILE A 122 -3.78 -3.71 6.66
CA ILE A 122 -3.16 -3.30 5.40
C ILE A 122 -4.24 -2.79 4.47
N ILE A 123 -4.08 -1.56 4.00
CA ILE A 123 -4.93 -0.95 2.99
C ILE A 123 -4.06 -0.69 1.76
N PHE A 124 -4.45 -1.23 0.62
CA PHE A 124 -3.75 -0.97 -0.63
C PHE A 124 -4.71 -0.95 -1.80
N ASN A 125 -4.38 -0.18 -2.81
CA ASN A 125 -5.18 -0.16 -4.02
C ASN A 125 -4.68 -1.20 -5.03
N ILE A 126 -5.61 -1.71 -5.81
CA ILE A 126 -5.35 -2.63 -6.92
C ILE A 126 -5.99 -2.10 -8.18
N ASN A 127 -5.21 -2.02 -9.23
CA ASN A 127 -5.73 -1.82 -10.56
C ASN A 127 -6.21 -3.18 -11.12
N LYS A 128 -7.52 -3.32 -11.28
CA LYS A 128 -8.13 -4.55 -11.82
C LYS A 128 -7.95 -4.67 -13.32
N ASN A 129 -7.85 -3.55 -14.00
CA ASN A 129 -7.80 -3.46 -15.44
C ASN A 129 -6.74 -2.43 -15.87
N PRO A 130 -5.45 -2.72 -15.67
CA PRO A 130 -4.39 -1.83 -16.10
C PRO A 130 -4.41 -1.71 -17.63
N PHE A 131 -4.29 -0.49 -18.10
CA PHE A 131 -4.20 -0.16 -19.52
C PHE A 131 -2.74 0.00 -19.95
N ASN A 132 -2.52 0.09 -21.24
CA ASN A 132 -1.22 0.39 -21.85
C ASN A 132 -0.09 -0.63 -21.58
N TYR A 133 -0.44 -1.90 -21.46
CA TYR A 133 0.58 -2.94 -21.33
C TYR A 133 1.55 -3.00 -22.51
N ASP A 134 1.09 -2.65 -23.69
CA ASP A 134 1.94 -2.66 -24.89
C ASP A 134 2.96 -1.52 -24.88
N GLU A 135 2.62 -0.42 -24.22
CA GLU A 135 3.55 0.70 -24.00
C GLU A 135 4.55 0.42 -22.87
N PHE A 136 4.23 -0.50 -21.96
CA PHE A 136 5.02 -0.81 -20.78
C PHE A 136 5.23 -2.31 -20.57
N PRO A 137 5.94 -2.99 -21.47
CA PRO A 137 6.10 -4.44 -21.45
C PRO A 137 6.81 -4.97 -20.19
N GLU A 138 7.72 -4.19 -19.61
CA GLU A 138 8.39 -4.57 -18.36
C GLU A 138 7.43 -4.54 -17.17
N TRP A 139 6.50 -3.60 -17.13
CA TRP A 139 5.45 -3.59 -16.13
C TRP A 139 4.55 -4.82 -16.23
N LYS A 140 4.14 -5.17 -17.44
CA LYS A 140 3.39 -6.40 -17.72
C LYS A 140 4.13 -7.63 -17.20
N LYS A 141 5.41 -7.79 -17.52
CA LYS A 141 6.24 -8.90 -17.04
C LYS A 141 6.31 -8.96 -15.51
N ARG A 142 6.54 -7.83 -14.84
CA ARG A 142 6.57 -7.76 -13.37
C ARG A 142 5.23 -8.18 -12.78
N ARG A 143 4.13 -7.71 -13.32
CA ARG A 143 2.79 -8.05 -12.89
C ARG A 143 2.47 -9.53 -13.11
N GLU A 144 2.80 -10.09 -14.26
CA GLU A 144 2.67 -11.52 -14.55
C GLU A 144 3.52 -12.37 -13.60
N LYS A 145 4.75 -11.96 -13.35
CA LYS A 145 5.64 -12.63 -12.38
C LYS A 145 5.07 -12.60 -10.96
N PHE A 146 4.55 -11.46 -10.52
CA PHE A 146 4.00 -11.32 -9.18
C PHE A 146 2.77 -12.21 -8.96
N TYR A 147 1.81 -12.19 -9.88
CA TYR A 147 0.59 -12.99 -9.76
C TYR A 147 0.77 -14.46 -10.21
N GLY A 148 1.93 -14.83 -10.74
CA GLY A 148 2.25 -16.18 -11.19
C GLY A 148 1.35 -16.66 -12.35
N ARG A 149 0.93 -15.73 -13.21
CA ARG A 149 0.05 -16.07 -14.34
C ARG A 149 0.20 -15.08 -15.49
N LYS A 150 -0.02 -15.56 -16.70
CA LYS A 150 -0.21 -14.72 -17.89
C LYS A 150 -1.61 -14.07 -17.88
N ARG A 151 -1.79 -13.02 -18.69
CA ARG A 151 -3.07 -12.30 -18.86
C ARG A 151 -3.56 -11.66 -17.53
N THR A 152 -2.76 -10.76 -16.99
CA THR A 152 -3.07 -10.02 -15.76
C THR A 152 -3.82 -8.69 -16.02
N SER A 153 -4.27 -8.44 -17.25
CA SER A 153 -5.04 -7.25 -17.62
C SER A 153 -6.45 -7.20 -17.01
N LYS A 154 -7.02 -8.37 -16.67
CA LYS A 154 -8.32 -8.47 -16.00
C LYS A 154 -8.22 -9.50 -14.88
N LEU A 155 -8.14 -9.03 -13.64
CA LEU A 155 -8.08 -9.89 -12.47
C LEU A 155 -9.39 -9.81 -11.70
N SER A 156 -10.04 -10.97 -11.48
CA SER A 156 -11.27 -10.99 -10.71
C SER A 156 -11.00 -10.72 -9.22
N PRO A 157 -11.92 -10.06 -8.50
CA PRO A 157 -11.80 -9.85 -7.06
C PRO A 157 -11.61 -11.16 -6.29
N ARG A 158 -12.29 -12.23 -6.70
CA ARG A 158 -12.16 -13.55 -6.07
C ARG A 158 -10.73 -14.11 -6.19
N PHE A 159 -10.12 -13.98 -7.38
CA PHE A 159 -8.73 -14.38 -7.58
C PHE A 159 -7.79 -13.56 -6.70
N LEU A 160 -7.93 -12.24 -6.70
CA LEU A 160 -7.08 -11.32 -5.94
C LEU A 160 -7.16 -11.61 -4.43
N ILE A 161 -8.36 -11.76 -3.88
CA ILE A 161 -8.53 -12.12 -2.46
C ILE A 161 -7.81 -13.43 -2.14
N LYS A 162 -8.02 -14.48 -2.95
CA LYS A 162 -7.36 -15.77 -2.74
C LYS A 162 -5.85 -15.67 -2.84
N PHE A 163 -5.35 -14.91 -3.80
CA PHE A 163 -3.92 -14.69 -4.01
C PHE A 163 -3.27 -14.00 -2.80
N TYR A 164 -3.82 -12.86 -2.35
CA TYR A 164 -3.24 -12.12 -1.23
C TYR A 164 -3.35 -12.88 0.09
N LYS A 165 -4.45 -13.57 0.36
CA LYS A 165 -4.55 -14.44 1.53
C LYS A 165 -3.44 -15.50 1.57
N LYS A 166 -3.17 -16.15 0.42
CA LYS A 166 -2.07 -17.12 0.31
C LYS A 166 -0.70 -16.46 0.49
N LEU A 167 -0.51 -15.26 -0.06
CA LEU A 167 0.74 -14.52 0.08
C LEU A 167 1.01 -14.13 1.54
N PHE A 168 0.01 -13.59 2.24
CA PHE A 168 0.13 -13.24 3.66
C PHE A 168 0.37 -14.48 4.52
N LEU A 169 -0.33 -15.58 4.25
CA LEU A 169 -0.11 -16.83 4.97
C LEU A 169 1.33 -17.35 4.80
N LYS A 170 1.88 -17.25 3.59
CA LYS A 170 3.30 -17.58 3.32
C LYS A 170 4.27 -16.71 4.09
N ASN A 171 3.88 -15.47 4.39
CA ASN A 171 4.66 -14.53 5.20
C ASN A 171 4.42 -14.71 6.72
N GLY A 172 3.71 -15.76 7.14
CA GLY A 172 3.47 -16.05 8.56
C GLY A 172 2.25 -15.36 9.17
N TYR A 173 1.35 -14.79 8.35
CA TYR A 173 0.17 -14.07 8.82
C TYR A 173 -1.12 -14.70 8.28
N LYS A 174 -2.07 -14.97 9.16
CA LYS A 174 -3.44 -15.32 8.78
C LYS A 174 -4.29 -14.07 8.56
N THR A 175 -5.21 -14.14 7.62
CA THR A 175 -6.21 -13.09 7.40
C THR A 175 -7.38 -13.28 8.36
N VAL A 176 -7.59 -12.34 9.27
CA VAL A 176 -8.72 -12.34 10.21
C VAL A 176 -9.99 -11.89 9.50
N PHE A 177 -9.92 -10.77 8.78
CA PHE A 177 -10.95 -10.36 7.84
C PHE A 177 -10.36 -9.66 6.63
N GLN A 178 -11.15 -9.56 5.57
CA GLN A 178 -10.84 -8.73 4.42
C GLN A 178 -12.11 -8.07 3.88
N LYS A 179 -11.94 -6.92 3.29
CA LYS A 179 -13.01 -6.18 2.62
C LYS A 179 -12.48 -5.49 1.38
N LEU A 180 -13.33 -5.46 0.35
CA LEU A 180 -13.08 -4.74 -0.88
C LEU A 180 -13.96 -3.48 -0.90
N PHE A 181 -13.37 -2.36 -1.29
CA PHE A 181 -14.08 -1.10 -1.49
C PHE A 181 -13.81 -0.58 -2.88
N ARG A 182 -14.85 -0.29 -3.63
CA ARG A 182 -14.70 0.35 -4.93
C ARG A 182 -14.18 1.77 -4.70
N ARG A 183 -13.09 2.11 -5.37
CA ARG A 183 -12.53 3.46 -5.38
C ARG A 183 -12.96 4.21 -6.64
N GLU A 184 -12.67 3.59 -7.79
CA GLU A 184 -12.94 4.11 -9.13
C GLU A 184 -13.29 2.93 -10.05
N GLU A 185 -13.58 3.20 -11.31
CA GLU A 185 -13.96 2.15 -12.25
C GLU A 185 -12.95 1.00 -12.33
N HIS A 186 -11.67 1.35 -12.35
CA HIS A 186 -10.56 0.39 -12.49
C HIS A 186 -9.81 0.09 -11.20
N LEU A 187 -10.08 0.84 -10.13
CA LEU A 187 -9.35 0.76 -8.88
C LEU A 187 -10.26 0.34 -7.73
N ASP A 188 -9.78 -0.62 -6.95
CA ASP A 188 -10.39 -0.99 -5.67
C ASP A 188 -9.38 -0.85 -4.53
N TYR A 189 -9.86 -0.49 -3.35
CA TYR A 189 -9.10 -0.67 -2.11
C TYR A 189 -9.34 -2.06 -1.56
N PHE A 190 -8.26 -2.76 -1.28
CA PHE A 190 -8.27 -3.96 -0.46
C PHE A 190 -7.88 -3.60 0.97
N VAL A 191 -8.69 -4.07 1.91
CA VAL A 191 -8.43 -4.00 3.34
C VAL A 191 -8.23 -5.42 3.85
N PHE A 192 -7.09 -5.69 4.46
CA PHE A 192 -6.79 -6.94 5.13
C PHE A 192 -6.43 -6.68 6.58
N PHE A 193 -7.07 -7.39 7.49
CA PHE A 193 -6.60 -7.49 8.87
C PHE A 193 -5.83 -8.79 9.02
N LEU A 194 -4.56 -8.66 9.32
CA LEU A 194 -3.60 -9.73 9.44
C LEU A 194 -3.25 -9.96 10.90
N ARG A 195 -3.07 -11.22 11.26
CA ARG A 195 -2.54 -11.63 12.58
C ARG A 195 -1.48 -12.69 12.37
N LYS A 196 -0.38 -12.60 13.10
CA LYS A 196 0.69 -13.60 13.10
C LYS A 196 0.12 -14.97 13.50
N ASN A 197 0.57 -16.02 12.82
CA ASN A 197 0.17 -17.40 13.12
C ASN A 197 0.68 -17.83 14.48
#